data_3d6b4eecf731627147f10daabc641cdc
#
_entry.id   3d6b4eecf731627147f10daabc641cdc
#
_cell.length_a   1.000
_cell.length_b   1.000
_cell.length_c   1.000
_cell.angle_alpha   90.00
_cell.angle_beta   90.00
_cell.angle_gamma   90.00
#
_symmetry.space_group_name_H-M   'P 1'
#
loop_
_entity.id
_entity.type
_entity.pdbx_description
1 polymer ?
#
loop_
_entity_poly.entity_id
_entity_poly.type
_entity_poly.pdbx_seq_one_letter_code
_entity_poly.pdbx_strand_id
1 'polypeptide(L)'
;MKIVHKHTITALLLSLQFVYCIAQNSGIDTSLPQSIEENFNYQEYFTENTMRYDFHHAGNSNSEYYLFDRLKREGLWAGSKKALINPFDYGEQHFRIVDAESRKTIYKNNYCTLFNEWQTTAEATEVSRSMPEGIIFPEPKRDFYIEIYARNKVTKVMEKKHSHRVNVNDYNIRPYNAEHETMEIHIGGSIEHSLDIVLLPEGFTRDEKDKFAEACRKWADALFSYEPFRQNMFRINIRAVWATSKESGISEPGHGVWKDTNLSARFFTFGSERYQMIEDFQAVRDVAASAPYESIFILTNTTKYGGGGIYNFYGLGSAGNIRTGEVYVHEFGHSLMGLGDEYVEVGNTVSSFYPAGKEPWEANLTTFVNFDKKWKNMIADDTAIPTPFDSIMLSTPQEELIIGAYEGGGYLEKGIYRPTPQCMMNQLRNFCPVCQKAIVEYLDYICK
;
A
#
# COMPACT_ATOMS: atom_id res chain seq x y z
N MET A 1 75.15 -0.35 -29.40
CA MET A 1 74.76 0.97 -28.91
C MET A 1 73.29 1.19 -29.28
N LYS A 2 72.50 1.48 -28.34
CA LYS A 2 71.08 1.81 -28.27
C LYS A 2 70.15 0.74 -27.67
N ILE A 3 69.84 1.05 -26.50
CA ILE A 3 68.79 0.58 -25.57
C ILE A 3 67.43 0.83 -26.21
N VAL A 4 66.54 -0.17 -26.22
CA VAL A 4 65.11 0.03 -26.33
C VAL A 4 64.40 -0.73 -25.22
N HIS A 5 63.62 0.04 -24.46
CA HIS A 5 62.97 -0.34 -23.21
C HIS A 5 61.92 -1.43 -23.30
N LYS A 6 61.97 -2.30 -22.30
CA LYS A 6 60.82 -3.08 -21.82
C LYS A 6 59.80 -2.15 -21.15
N HIS A 7 58.65 -1.91 -21.75
CA HIS A 7 57.40 -1.50 -21.08
C HIS A 7 56.26 -1.91 -21.98
N THR A 8 55.67 -3.07 -21.75
CA THR A 8 54.32 -3.42 -22.15
C THR A 8 54.01 -4.85 -21.66
N ILE A 9 53.65 -5.04 -20.41
CA ILE A 9 52.84 -6.17 -19.89
C ILE A 9 52.49 -5.74 -18.44
N THR A 10 51.59 -4.77 -18.26
CA THR A 10 50.93 -4.57 -16.95
C THR A 10 49.55 -3.89 -17.10
N ALA A 11 49.00 -3.88 -18.30
CA ALA A 11 47.71 -3.22 -18.58
C ALA A 11 46.56 -4.22 -18.91
N LEU A 12 46.74 -5.53 -18.74
CA LEU A 12 45.76 -6.51 -19.15
C LEU A 12 45.21 -7.35 -18.00
N LEU A 13 45.48 -7.00 -16.73
CA LEU A 13 44.98 -7.74 -15.57
C LEU A 13 44.03 -6.95 -14.67
N LEU A 14 43.70 -5.70 -15.05
CA LEU A 14 42.72 -4.86 -14.31
C LEU A 14 41.33 -4.76 -14.97
N SER A 15 41.15 -5.35 -16.15
CA SER A 15 39.83 -5.32 -16.84
C SER A 15 38.93 -6.55 -16.61
N LEU A 16 39.42 -7.56 -15.88
CA LEU A 16 38.62 -8.79 -15.62
C LEU A 16 37.95 -8.85 -14.23
N GLN A 17 38.16 -7.86 -13.36
CA GLN A 17 37.48 -7.81 -12.06
C GLN A 17 36.23 -6.91 -12.05
N PHE A 18 35.90 -6.23 -13.15
CA PHE A 18 34.71 -5.36 -13.22
C PHE A 18 33.47 -6.00 -13.86
N VAL A 19 33.54 -7.25 -14.32
CA VAL A 19 32.44 -7.93 -15.02
C VAL A 19 31.70 -8.93 -14.11
N TYR A 20 32.16 -9.19 -12.87
CA TYR A 20 31.55 -10.19 -11.99
C TYR A 20 30.56 -9.62 -10.95
N CYS A 21 30.20 -8.33 -11.01
CA CYS A 21 29.27 -7.70 -10.05
C CYS A 21 27.90 -7.29 -10.63
N ILE A 22 27.51 -7.74 -11.84
CA ILE A 22 26.24 -7.34 -12.48
C ILE A 22 25.22 -8.50 -12.60
N ALA A 23 25.42 -9.60 -11.92
CA ALA A 23 24.48 -10.71 -12.00
C ALA A 23 24.06 -11.24 -10.61
N GLN A 24 23.45 -10.39 -9.79
CA GLN A 24 22.57 -10.82 -8.69
C GLN A 24 21.91 -9.57 -8.06
N ASN A 25 20.97 -8.94 -8.77
CA ASN A 25 20.02 -8.03 -8.13
C ASN A 25 18.60 -8.55 -8.37
N SER A 26 18.15 -9.39 -7.45
CA SER A 26 16.78 -9.89 -7.38
C SER A 26 15.75 -8.81 -7.00
N GLY A 27 16.12 -7.53 -6.91
CA GLY A 27 15.24 -6.43 -6.48
C GLY A 27 14.85 -6.48 -5.00
N ILE A 28 15.26 -7.51 -4.26
CA ILE A 28 15.01 -7.61 -2.81
C ILE A 28 16.17 -6.96 -2.08
N ASP A 29 15.87 -5.97 -1.25
CA ASP A 29 16.87 -5.41 -0.33
C ASP A 29 17.18 -6.42 0.78
N THR A 30 18.25 -7.18 0.56
CA THR A 30 18.73 -8.19 1.53
C THR A 30 19.36 -7.56 2.78
N SER A 31 19.56 -6.24 2.80
CA SER A 31 20.05 -5.53 4.00
C SER A 31 18.96 -5.34 5.06
N LEU A 32 17.67 -5.42 4.66
CA LEU A 32 16.55 -5.33 5.59
C LEU A 32 16.18 -6.71 6.14
N PRO A 33 15.89 -6.83 7.44
CA PRO A 33 15.52 -8.10 8.04
C PRO A 33 14.19 -8.61 7.46
N GLN A 34 14.10 -9.92 7.27
CA GLN A 34 12.91 -10.60 6.77
C GLN A 34 12.08 -11.26 7.88
N SER A 35 12.65 -11.40 9.08
CA SER A 35 11.98 -11.96 10.24
C SER A 35 12.52 -11.33 11.52
N ILE A 36 11.74 -11.44 12.60
CA ILE A 36 12.18 -11.09 13.95
C ILE A 36 12.98 -12.26 14.55
N GLU A 37 13.85 -11.98 15.51
CA GLU A 37 14.56 -13.02 16.24
C GLU A 37 13.57 -13.95 16.98
N GLU A 38 13.85 -15.25 17.04
CA GLU A 38 12.96 -16.28 17.60
C GLU A 38 12.53 -15.99 19.05
N ASN A 39 13.43 -15.38 19.84
CA ASN A 39 13.21 -15.05 21.25
C ASN A 39 12.90 -13.56 21.48
N PHE A 40 12.38 -12.85 20.50
CA PHE A 40 12.05 -11.44 20.64
C PHE A 40 10.93 -11.24 21.65
N ASN A 41 11.18 -10.41 22.65
CA ASN A 41 10.19 -10.03 23.66
C ASN A 41 9.60 -8.66 23.33
N TYR A 42 8.36 -8.61 22.85
CA TYR A 42 7.66 -7.37 22.55
C TYR A 42 7.69 -6.37 23.71
N GLN A 43 7.39 -6.84 24.92
CA GLN A 43 7.30 -5.98 26.13
C GLN A 43 8.64 -5.38 26.56
N GLU A 44 9.76 -5.91 26.11
CA GLU A 44 11.07 -5.30 26.36
C GLU A 44 11.26 -4.01 25.55
N TYR A 45 10.73 -3.96 24.35
CA TYR A 45 10.97 -2.87 23.40
C TYR A 45 9.79 -1.90 23.26
N PHE A 46 8.55 -2.36 23.46
CA PHE A 46 7.35 -1.58 23.16
C PHE A 46 6.39 -1.44 24.34
N THR A 47 5.62 -0.35 24.34
CA THR A 47 4.43 -0.19 25.16
C THR A 47 3.21 -0.85 24.49
N GLU A 48 2.02 -0.69 25.08
CA GLU A 48 0.76 -1.14 24.46
C GLU A 48 0.17 -0.12 23.47
N ASN A 49 0.82 1.03 23.29
CA ASN A 49 0.30 2.14 22.50
C ASN A 49 0.93 2.19 21.10
N THR A 50 0.34 3.03 20.28
CA THR A 50 0.82 3.39 18.96
C THR A 50 1.63 4.68 19.02
N MET A 51 2.72 4.74 18.28
CA MET A 51 3.42 5.99 17.98
C MET A 51 3.27 6.29 16.49
N ARG A 52 3.04 7.58 16.19
CA ARG A 52 2.96 8.10 14.82
C ARG A 52 4.08 9.10 14.56
N TYR A 53 4.74 8.92 13.42
CA TYR A 53 5.75 9.82 12.90
C TYR A 53 5.19 10.54 11.67
N ASP A 54 4.93 11.83 11.81
CA ASP A 54 4.45 12.70 10.74
C ASP A 54 5.63 13.38 10.04
N PHE A 55 5.56 13.45 8.73
CA PHE A 55 6.56 14.08 7.88
C PHE A 55 5.91 14.63 6.61
N HIS A 56 6.65 15.46 5.88
CA HIS A 56 6.28 15.87 4.54
C HIS A 56 7.12 15.08 3.53
N HIS A 57 6.46 14.37 2.63
CA HIS A 57 7.08 13.77 1.46
C HIS A 57 7.12 14.83 0.37
N ALA A 58 8.31 15.28 -0.02
CA ALA A 58 8.50 16.43 -0.89
C ALA A 58 9.49 16.12 -2.02
N GLY A 59 9.37 16.83 -3.15
CA GLY A 59 10.27 16.66 -4.28
C GLY A 59 9.58 16.86 -5.62
N ASN A 60 10.10 16.17 -6.64
CA ASN A 60 9.60 16.19 -8.03
C ASN A 60 9.81 14.82 -8.70
N SER A 61 9.67 14.73 -10.03
CA SER A 61 9.86 13.46 -10.76
C SER A 61 11.22 12.78 -10.55
N ASN A 62 12.28 13.55 -10.19
CA ASN A 62 13.67 13.09 -10.10
C ASN A 62 14.24 13.07 -8.68
N SER A 63 13.56 13.70 -7.73
CA SER A 63 14.05 13.84 -6.35
C SER A 63 12.93 13.67 -5.34
N GLU A 64 13.28 13.13 -4.17
CA GLU A 64 12.37 12.98 -3.06
C GLU A 64 13.07 13.23 -1.73
N TYR A 65 12.35 13.82 -0.79
CA TYR A 65 12.82 14.18 0.55
C TYR A 65 11.74 13.86 1.57
N TYR A 66 12.16 13.40 2.75
CA TYR A 66 11.30 13.12 3.90
C TYR A 66 11.62 14.14 4.99
N LEU A 67 10.77 15.12 5.15
CA LEU A 67 10.98 16.25 6.05
C LEU A 67 10.17 16.02 7.34
N PHE A 68 10.84 15.75 8.45
CA PHE A 68 10.19 15.53 9.74
C PHE A 68 9.28 16.71 10.11
N ASP A 69 8.07 16.41 10.54
CA ASP A 69 7.11 17.38 11.07
C ASP A 69 6.93 17.21 12.58
N ARG A 70 6.41 16.07 13.03
CA ARG A 70 6.13 15.84 14.46
C ARG A 70 6.01 14.36 14.82
N LEU A 71 6.00 14.11 16.14
CA LEU A 71 5.63 12.82 16.71
C LEU A 71 4.34 12.95 17.51
N LYS A 72 3.48 11.95 17.44
CA LYS A 72 2.26 11.84 18.25
C LYS A 72 2.19 10.45 18.88
N ARG A 73 1.72 10.37 20.13
CA ARG A 73 1.19 9.14 20.69
C ARG A 73 -0.25 8.99 20.22
N GLU A 74 -0.62 7.78 19.88
CA GLU A 74 -2.01 7.42 19.60
C GLU A 74 -2.49 6.39 20.63
N GLY A 75 -3.72 5.89 20.50
CA GLY A 75 -4.28 4.90 21.40
C GLY A 75 -3.60 3.54 21.32
N LEU A 76 -4.34 2.51 21.66
CA LEU A 76 -3.88 1.13 21.67
C LEU A 76 -3.30 0.71 20.31
N TRP A 77 -2.16 0.02 20.34
CA TRP A 77 -1.60 -0.62 19.15
C TRP A 77 -2.54 -1.72 18.66
N ALA A 78 -3.03 -1.59 17.43
CA ALA A 78 -3.96 -2.54 16.83
C ALA A 78 -3.26 -3.74 16.19
N GLY A 79 -2.01 -3.60 15.76
CA GLY A 79 -1.29 -4.67 15.08
C GLY A 79 -0.80 -5.78 16.01
N SER A 80 -0.47 -6.91 15.41
CA SER A 80 0.08 -8.06 16.12
C SER A 80 1.36 -7.72 16.87
N LYS A 81 1.54 -8.30 18.05
CA LYS A 81 2.79 -8.23 18.83
C LYS A 81 3.85 -9.24 18.36
N LYS A 82 3.53 -10.08 17.37
CA LYS A 82 4.42 -11.09 16.79
C LYS A 82 4.79 -10.76 15.34
N ALA A 83 3.90 -10.15 14.57
CA ALA A 83 4.09 -9.77 13.18
C ALA A 83 4.82 -8.40 13.07
N LEU A 84 5.99 -8.27 13.69
CA LEU A 84 6.71 -7.00 13.80
C LEU A 84 7.65 -6.71 12.61
N ILE A 85 8.03 -7.72 11.85
CA ILE A 85 8.86 -7.58 10.66
C ILE A 85 8.06 -8.07 9.47
N ASN A 86 7.55 -7.14 8.66
CA ASN A 86 6.82 -7.46 7.44
C ASN A 86 7.75 -8.20 6.46
N PRO A 87 7.47 -9.47 6.12
CA PRO A 87 8.34 -10.28 5.27
C PRO A 87 8.13 -10.02 3.77
N PHE A 88 7.03 -9.35 3.41
CA PHE A 88 6.70 -9.11 2.00
C PHE A 88 7.54 -7.97 1.45
N ASP A 89 7.99 -8.09 0.20
CA ASP A 89 8.69 -7.02 -0.53
C ASP A 89 7.69 -6.22 -1.38
N TYR A 90 6.59 -5.78 -0.75
CA TYR A 90 5.54 -5.00 -1.40
C TYR A 90 5.79 -3.50 -1.24
N GLY A 91 5.22 -2.72 -2.16
CA GLY A 91 5.20 -1.26 -2.09
C GLY A 91 6.49 -0.57 -2.57
N GLU A 92 6.39 0.73 -2.69
CA GLU A 92 7.47 1.61 -3.14
C GLU A 92 8.29 2.16 -1.97
N GLN A 93 7.77 2.17 -0.74
CA GLN A 93 8.47 2.55 0.48
C GLN A 93 8.51 1.43 1.51
N HIS A 94 9.66 1.33 2.21
CA HIS A 94 9.80 0.57 3.43
C HIS A 94 10.24 1.51 4.55
N PHE A 95 9.84 1.21 5.78
CA PHE A 95 10.43 1.86 6.94
C PHE A 95 10.76 0.84 8.01
N ARG A 96 11.72 1.19 8.87
CA ARG A 96 12.05 0.37 10.02
C ARG A 96 12.31 1.24 11.25
N ILE A 97 12.01 0.66 12.40
CA ILE A 97 12.36 1.18 13.72
C ILE A 97 13.55 0.38 14.20
N VAL A 98 14.62 1.09 14.53
CA VAL A 98 15.89 0.51 14.97
C VAL A 98 16.18 0.98 16.39
N ASP A 99 16.27 0.06 17.35
CA ASP A 99 16.64 0.38 18.73
C ASP A 99 18.01 1.07 18.77
N ALA A 100 18.10 2.22 19.43
CA ALA A 100 19.30 3.05 19.36
C ALA A 100 20.51 2.43 20.08
N GLU A 101 20.28 1.62 21.11
CA GLU A 101 21.30 0.95 21.90
C GLU A 101 21.82 -0.32 21.22
N SER A 102 20.93 -1.27 20.93
CA SER A 102 21.28 -2.56 20.36
C SER A 102 21.52 -2.52 18.84
N ARG A 103 21.06 -1.47 18.16
CA ARG A 103 21.06 -1.31 16.70
C ARG A 103 20.25 -2.39 15.96
N LYS A 104 19.41 -3.14 16.66
CA LYS A 104 18.51 -4.13 16.08
C LYS A 104 17.29 -3.46 15.46
N THR A 105 16.84 -3.98 14.33
CA THR A 105 15.51 -3.64 13.79
C THR A 105 14.47 -4.32 14.66
N ILE A 106 13.60 -3.53 15.28
CA ILE A 106 12.54 -3.99 16.18
C ILE A 106 11.15 -3.94 15.54
N TYR A 107 10.99 -3.17 14.46
CA TYR A 107 9.78 -3.11 13.64
C TYR A 107 10.14 -2.76 12.19
N LYS A 108 9.42 -3.34 11.24
CA LYS A 108 9.54 -3.04 9.81
C LYS A 108 8.18 -3.18 9.14
N ASN A 109 7.80 -2.19 8.32
CA ASN A 109 6.63 -2.27 7.47
C ASN A 109 6.88 -1.57 6.13
N ASN A 110 5.95 -1.70 5.20
CA ASN A 110 6.04 -1.19 3.83
C ASN A 110 4.70 -0.59 3.40
N TYR A 111 4.75 0.33 2.44
CA TYR A 111 3.60 1.11 1.99
C TYR A 111 3.87 1.75 0.62
N CYS A 112 2.82 2.30 0.01
CA CYS A 112 2.90 3.25 -1.09
C CYS A 112 2.30 4.58 -0.67
N THR A 113 2.46 5.62 -1.48
CA THR A 113 1.93 6.95 -1.21
C THR A 113 1.37 7.62 -2.45
N LEU A 114 0.48 8.59 -2.25
CA LEU A 114 -0.04 9.41 -3.33
C LEU A 114 1.09 10.24 -3.99
N PHE A 115 2.12 10.62 -3.23
CA PHE A 115 3.29 11.33 -3.76
C PHE A 115 4.01 10.51 -4.84
N ASN A 116 4.15 9.19 -4.67
CA ASN A 116 4.78 8.35 -5.69
C ASN A 116 4.00 8.31 -6.99
N GLU A 117 2.68 8.26 -6.93
CA GLU A 117 1.85 8.33 -8.12
C GLU A 117 1.98 9.71 -8.79
N TRP A 118 1.90 10.79 -8.01
CA TRP A 118 2.12 12.14 -8.52
C TRP A 118 3.47 12.30 -9.22
N GLN A 119 4.54 11.69 -8.69
CA GLN A 119 5.88 11.74 -9.30
C GLN A 119 5.93 11.18 -10.73
N THR A 120 4.92 10.43 -11.17
CA THR A 120 4.84 9.89 -12.54
C THR A 120 4.11 10.82 -13.50
N THR A 121 3.51 11.89 -13.00
CA THR A 121 2.76 12.87 -13.82
C THR A 121 3.66 13.84 -14.56
N ALA A 122 3.14 14.46 -15.62
CA ALA A 122 3.84 15.53 -16.34
C ALA A 122 4.10 16.74 -15.41
N GLU A 123 3.15 17.09 -14.51
CA GLU A 123 3.32 18.18 -13.55
C GLU A 123 4.59 18.01 -12.71
N ALA A 124 4.90 16.78 -12.27
CA ALA A 124 6.08 16.51 -11.45
C ALA A 124 7.41 16.76 -12.17
N THR A 125 7.43 16.85 -13.50
CA THR A 125 8.64 17.22 -14.26
C THR A 125 8.92 18.71 -14.21
N GLU A 126 7.94 19.54 -13.91
CA GLU A 126 8.02 21.00 -13.97
C GLU A 126 8.03 21.65 -12.60
N VAL A 127 7.34 21.06 -11.61
CA VAL A 127 7.23 21.64 -10.27
C VAL A 127 7.66 20.65 -9.19
N SER A 128 7.98 21.16 -8.00
CA SER A 128 8.14 20.38 -6.78
C SER A 128 6.90 20.56 -5.90
N ARG A 129 6.43 19.47 -5.30
CA ARG A 129 5.32 19.47 -4.34
C ARG A 129 5.74 18.87 -3.00
N SER A 130 4.89 19.05 -2.02
CA SER A 130 5.01 18.47 -0.68
C SER A 130 3.64 17.96 -0.27
N MET A 131 3.57 16.70 0.18
CA MET A 131 2.36 16.06 0.69
C MET A 131 2.56 15.67 2.16
N PRO A 132 1.62 16.00 3.07
CA PRO A 132 1.70 15.56 4.46
C PRO A 132 1.43 14.06 4.53
N GLU A 133 2.36 13.32 5.10
CA GLU A 133 2.29 11.87 5.29
C GLU A 133 2.60 11.48 6.74
N GLY A 134 2.32 10.24 7.10
CA GLY A 134 2.62 9.70 8.42
C GLY A 134 2.66 8.20 8.43
N ILE A 135 3.52 7.64 9.26
CA ILE A 135 3.63 6.20 9.51
C ILE A 135 3.35 5.89 10.98
N ILE A 136 2.75 4.73 11.24
CA ILE A 136 2.46 4.24 12.59
C ILE A 136 3.25 2.97 12.88
N PHE A 137 3.58 2.80 14.15
CA PHE A 137 4.30 1.63 14.67
C PHE A 137 4.04 1.50 16.16
N PRO A 138 4.31 0.32 16.79
CA PRO A 138 4.18 0.19 18.23
C PRO A 138 5.12 1.16 18.95
N GLU A 139 4.66 1.83 19.99
CA GLU A 139 5.43 2.86 20.71
C GLU A 139 6.66 2.27 21.39
N PRO A 140 7.91 2.66 20.99
CA PRO A 140 9.12 2.17 21.64
C PRO A 140 9.29 2.72 23.06
N LYS A 141 9.87 1.90 23.95
CA LYS A 141 10.21 2.29 25.35
C LYS A 141 11.56 2.98 25.46
N ARG A 142 12.42 2.87 24.46
CA ARG A 142 13.79 3.39 24.44
C ARG A 142 14.03 4.23 23.19
N ASP A 143 15.07 5.07 23.19
CA ASP A 143 15.49 5.83 22.02
C ASP A 143 15.66 4.93 20.81
N PHE A 144 15.27 5.41 19.67
CA PHE A 144 15.27 4.64 18.42
C PHE A 144 15.62 5.51 17.21
N TYR A 145 15.89 4.84 16.08
CA TYR A 145 15.97 5.49 14.78
C TYR A 145 14.75 5.08 13.95
N ILE A 146 14.16 6.04 13.26
CA ILE A 146 13.30 5.80 12.13
C ILE A 146 14.16 5.88 10.87
N GLU A 147 14.10 4.85 10.05
CA GLU A 147 14.72 4.85 8.74
C GLU A 147 13.67 4.58 7.67
N ILE A 148 13.64 5.43 6.63
CA ILE A 148 12.73 5.29 5.48
C ILE A 148 13.56 4.98 4.25
N TYR A 149 13.09 4.01 3.48
CA TYR A 149 13.67 3.53 2.24
C TYR A 149 12.67 3.72 1.12
N ALA A 150 13.14 4.11 -0.06
CA ALA A 150 12.33 4.16 -1.27
C ALA A 150 12.92 3.24 -2.34
N ARG A 151 12.04 2.65 -3.13
CA ARG A 151 12.42 1.77 -4.24
C ARG A 151 12.96 2.62 -5.38
N ASN A 152 14.20 2.37 -5.77
CA ASN A 152 14.81 3.03 -6.91
C ASN A 152 14.02 2.72 -8.19
N LYS A 153 13.62 3.75 -8.92
CA LYS A 153 12.76 3.61 -10.11
C LYS A 153 13.38 2.76 -11.22
N VAL A 154 14.72 2.76 -11.33
CA VAL A 154 15.46 2.05 -12.38
C VAL A 154 15.90 0.66 -11.94
N THR A 155 16.55 0.57 -10.77
CA THR A 155 17.13 -0.70 -10.28
C THR A 155 16.12 -1.56 -9.55
N LYS A 156 15.02 -0.98 -9.05
CA LYS A 156 14.02 -1.58 -8.16
C LYS A 156 14.57 -2.04 -6.80
N VAL A 157 15.78 -1.61 -6.44
CA VAL A 157 16.39 -1.86 -5.12
C VAL A 157 15.94 -0.80 -4.11
N MET A 158 15.73 -1.19 -2.85
CA MET A 158 15.43 -0.26 -1.76
C MET A 158 16.67 0.54 -1.37
N GLU A 159 16.54 1.87 -1.38
CA GLU A 159 17.58 2.82 -1.00
C GLU A 159 17.16 3.61 0.23
N LYS A 160 18.03 3.69 1.25
CA LYS A 160 17.74 4.52 2.42
C LYS A 160 17.73 6.00 2.04
N LYS A 161 16.59 6.66 2.25
CA LYS A 161 16.38 8.08 1.94
C LYS A 161 16.35 8.97 3.18
N HIS A 162 15.96 8.41 4.34
CA HIS A 162 15.82 9.19 5.56
C HIS A 162 16.28 8.38 6.78
N SER A 163 16.83 9.09 7.77
CA SER A 163 17.13 8.52 9.08
C SER A 163 17.03 9.62 10.14
N HIS A 164 16.19 9.38 11.16
CA HIS A 164 15.98 10.31 12.26
C HIS A 164 16.10 9.57 13.59
N ARG A 165 16.95 10.08 14.50
CA ARG A 165 17.03 9.58 15.87
C ARG A 165 15.98 10.26 16.73
N VAL A 166 15.18 9.48 17.43
CA VAL A 166 14.12 9.93 18.32
C VAL A 166 14.51 9.64 19.78
N ASN A 167 14.37 10.66 20.63
CA ASN A 167 14.38 10.51 22.08
C ASN A 167 12.93 10.30 22.55
N VAL A 168 12.62 9.15 23.15
CA VAL A 168 11.26 8.82 23.62
C VAL A 168 10.74 9.74 24.74
N ASN A 169 11.63 10.45 25.41
CA ASN A 169 11.31 11.40 26.48
C ASN A 169 11.23 12.85 25.97
N ASP A 170 11.25 13.08 24.65
CA ASP A 170 11.10 14.42 24.12
C ASP A 170 9.71 14.99 24.47
N TYR A 171 9.72 16.14 25.15
CA TYR A 171 8.49 16.83 25.57
C TYR A 171 7.64 17.34 24.37
N ASN A 172 8.18 17.39 23.18
CA ASN A 172 7.45 17.76 21.95
C ASN A 172 6.60 16.61 21.38
N ILE A 173 6.76 15.36 21.87
CA ILE A 173 5.89 14.26 21.48
C ILE A 173 4.47 14.55 21.97
N ARG A 174 3.54 14.77 21.05
CA ARG A 174 2.16 15.10 21.38
C ARG A 174 1.46 13.93 22.06
N PRO A 175 0.77 14.13 23.17
CA PRO A 175 0.01 13.07 23.84
C PRO A 175 -1.21 12.67 23.01
N TYR A 176 -1.66 11.44 23.23
CA TYR A 176 -2.93 10.96 22.66
C TYR A 176 -4.13 11.72 23.22
N ASN A 177 -5.05 12.03 22.32
CA ASN A 177 -6.38 12.57 22.67
C ASN A 177 -7.38 12.03 21.65
N ALA A 178 -8.33 11.20 22.09
CA ALA A 178 -9.43 10.74 21.23
C ALA A 178 -10.44 11.87 21.06
N GLU A 179 -10.65 12.29 19.83
CA GLU A 179 -11.47 13.47 19.52
C GLU A 179 -12.87 13.12 19.00
N HIS A 180 -13.08 11.89 18.51
CA HIS A 180 -14.29 11.50 17.80
C HIS A 180 -14.98 10.29 18.41
N GLU A 181 -16.30 10.25 18.25
CA GLU A 181 -17.12 9.09 18.61
C GLU A 181 -16.83 7.90 17.68
N THR A 182 -16.83 6.69 18.23
CA THR A 182 -16.59 5.46 17.47
C THR A 182 -17.82 4.57 17.46
N MET A 183 -17.98 3.76 16.41
CA MET A 183 -19.05 2.78 16.26
C MET A 183 -18.44 1.43 15.91
N GLU A 184 -18.91 0.36 16.56
CA GLU A 184 -18.58 -1.01 16.16
C GLU A 184 -19.51 -1.44 15.02
N ILE A 185 -18.95 -1.81 13.88
CA ILE A 185 -19.69 -2.30 12.71
C ILE A 185 -19.66 -3.82 12.67
N HIS A 186 -18.47 -4.41 12.87
CA HIS A 186 -18.27 -5.85 12.99
C HIS A 186 -17.06 -6.13 13.88
N ILE A 187 -17.19 -7.05 14.82
CA ILE A 187 -16.09 -7.50 15.68
C ILE A 187 -15.96 -9.01 15.56
N GLY A 188 -14.93 -9.47 14.86
CA GLY A 188 -14.65 -10.89 14.61
C GLY A 188 -13.72 -11.49 15.65
N GLY A 189 -12.82 -10.73 16.25
CA GLY A 189 -11.85 -11.23 17.20
C GLY A 189 -11.21 -10.17 18.08
N SER A 190 -10.18 -10.57 18.82
CA SER A 190 -9.39 -9.62 19.63
C SER A 190 -8.50 -8.75 18.73
N ILE A 191 -8.25 -7.52 19.15
CA ILE A 191 -7.42 -6.54 18.42
C ILE A 191 -6.04 -7.12 18.06
N GLU A 192 -5.38 -7.84 18.97
CA GLU A 192 -4.05 -8.40 18.74
C GLU A 192 -3.98 -9.50 17.66
N HIS A 193 -5.12 -10.12 17.33
CA HIS A 193 -5.20 -11.30 16.45
C HIS A 193 -6.19 -11.12 15.31
N SER A 194 -6.53 -9.88 15.00
CA SER A 194 -7.46 -9.54 13.92
C SER A 194 -6.90 -8.41 13.06
N LEU A 195 -7.35 -8.34 11.83
CA LEU A 195 -7.20 -7.15 11.01
C LEU A 195 -8.18 -6.09 11.51
N ASP A 196 -7.68 -4.96 12.01
CA ASP A 196 -8.50 -3.85 12.48
C ASP A 196 -8.66 -2.79 11.38
N ILE A 197 -9.87 -2.69 10.84
CA ILE A 197 -10.25 -1.76 9.77
C ILE A 197 -11.04 -0.61 10.38
N VAL A 198 -10.65 0.63 10.06
CA VAL A 198 -11.40 1.82 10.42
C VAL A 198 -12.05 2.46 9.20
N LEU A 199 -13.36 2.72 9.28
CA LEU A 199 -14.15 3.43 8.28
C LEU A 199 -14.28 4.90 8.68
N LEU A 200 -13.92 5.80 7.76
CA LEU A 200 -13.96 7.24 7.99
C LEU A 200 -14.99 7.93 7.09
N PRO A 201 -15.71 8.95 7.58
CA PRO A 201 -16.64 9.74 6.79
C PRO A 201 -15.94 10.87 6.06
N GLU A 202 -16.32 11.11 4.82
CA GLU A 202 -15.89 12.29 4.09
C GLU A 202 -17.09 12.92 3.35
N GLY A 203 -17.33 14.22 3.61
CA GLY A 203 -18.47 14.93 3.06
C GLY A 203 -19.81 14.60 3.72
N PHE A 204 -19.82 14.02 4.92
CA PHE A 204 -21.03 13.82 5.72
C PHE A 204 -21.16 14.92 6.76
N THR A 205 -22.30 15.64 6.75
CA THR A 205 -22.62 16.67 7.74
C THR A 205 -23.17 16.05 9.03
N ARG A 206 -23.31 16.88 10.08
CA ARG A 206 -23.82 16.42 11.40
C ARG A 206 -25.14 15.67 11.30
N ASP A 207 -26.03 16.09 10.40
CA ASP A 207 -27.38 15.53 10.25
C ASP A 207 -27.40 14.24 9.40
N GLU A 208 -26.24 13.84 8.83
CA GLU A 208 -26.12 12.66 7.98
C GLU A 208 -25.48 11.44 8.69
N LYS A 209 -25.45 11.42 10.05
CA LYS A 209 -24.84 10.32 10.82
C LYS A 209 -25.44 8.96 10.50
N ASP A 210 -26.78 8.86 10.41
CA ASP A 210 -27.47 7.60 10.11
C ASP A 210 -27.14 7.12 8.68
N LYS A 211 -27.03 8.05 7.74
CA LYS A 211 -26.60 7.76 6.36
C LYS A 211 -25.19 7.19 6.31
N PHE A 212 -24.27 7.78 7.10
CA PHE A 212 -22.91 7.24 7.22
C PHE A 212 -22.88 5.87 7.87
N ALA A 213 -23.63 5.66 8.96
CA ALA A 213 -23.72 4.36 9.62
C ALA A 213 -24.29 3.27 8.69
N GLU A 214 -25.27 3.64 7.83
CA GLU A 214 -25.77 2.72 6.80
C GLU A 214 -24.71 2.41 5.73
N ALA A 215 -23.96 3.42 5.30
CA ALA A 215 -22.85 3.22 4.35
C ALA A 215 -21.76 2.32 4.92
N CYS A 216 -21.44 2.43 6.21
CA CYS A 216 -20.50 1.51 6.90
C CYS A 216 -20.99 0.06 6.90
N ARG A 217 -22.27 -0.17 7.19
CA ARG A 217 -22.86 -1.53 7.12
C ARG A 217 -22.80 -2.10 5.71
N LYS A 218 -23.17 -1.30 4.70
CA LYS A 218 -23.07 -1.70 3.28
C LYS A 218 -21.64 -2.03 2.87
N TRP A 219 -20.65 -1.31 3.40
CA TRP A 219 -19.24 -1.61 3.15
C TRP A 219 -18.86 -2.98 3.71
N ALA A 220 -19.23 -3.26 4.97
CA ALA A 220 -18.95 -4.55 5.61
C ALA A 220 -19.67 -5.71 4.90
N ASP A 221 -20.94 -5.53 4.54
CA ASP A 221 -21.73 -6.53 3.79
C ASP A 221 -21.11 -6.82 2.42
N ALA A 222 -20.63 -5.77 1.73
CA ALA A 222 -19.94 -5.92 0.44
C ALA A 222 -18.63 -6.71 0.61
N LEU A 223 -17.79 -6.36 1.59
CA LEU A 223 -16.55 -7.07 1.85
C LEU A 223 -16.80 -8.56 2.12
N PHE A 224 -17.75 -8.88 3.01
CA PHE A 224 -18.06 -10.26 3.39
C PHE A 224 -18.90 -11.02 2.34
N SER A 225 -19.27 -10.39 1.22
CA SER A 225 -19.86 -11.08 0.07
C SER A 225 -18.82 -11.80 -0.77
N TYR A 226 -17.53 -11.49 -0.61
CA TYR A 226 -16.45 -12.05 -1.41
C TYR A 226 -15.48 -12.91 -0.59
N GLU A 227 -15.04 -14.01 -1.21
CA GLU A 227 -13.91 -14.76 -0.70
C GLU A 227 -12.60 -14.05 -1.04
N PRO A 228 -11.58 -14.08 -0.16
CA PRO A 228 -11.51 -14.91 1.06
C PRO A 228 -12.00 -14.18 2.34
N PHE A 229 -12.56 -12.98 2.24
CA PHE A 229 -12.98 -12.20 3.42
C PHE A 229 -14.14 -12.86 4.17
N ARG A 230 -15.10 -13.47 3.46
CA ARG A 230 -16.23 -14.16 4.08
C ARG A 230 -15.80 -15.28 5.02
N GLN A 231 -14.91 -16.18 4.58
CA GLN A 231 -14.43 -17.28 5.43
C GLN A 231 -13.48 -16.79 6.54
N ASN A 232 -12.98 -15.58 6.46
CA ASN A 232 -12.04 -14.99 7.42
C ASN A 232 -12.67 -13.90 8.30
N MET A 233 -14.00 -13.71 8.25
CA MET A 233 -14.68 -12.65 8.99
C MET A 233 -14.48 -12.72 10.51
N PHE A 234 -14.20 -13.90 11.05
CA PHE A 234 -13.95 -14.13 12.48
C PHE A 234 -12.60 -13.54 12.97
N ARG A 235 -11.74 -13.09 12.08
CA ARG A 235 -10.47 -12.42 12.38
C ARG A 235 -10.35 -11.04 11.70
N ILE A 236 -11.50 -10.38 11.50
CA ILE A 236 -11.59 -9.02 10.96
C ILE A 236 -12.45 -8.20 11.89
N ASN A 237 -11.97 -7.07 12.33
CA ASN A 237 -12.73 -6.07 13.06
C ASN A 237 -12.96 -4.85 12.17
N ILE A 238 -14.16 -4.31 12.19
CA ILE A 238 -14.54 -3.10 11.45
C ILE A 238 -15.15 -2.13 12.44
N ARG A 239 -14.49 -0.97 12.59
CA ARG A 239 -15.01 0.16 13.37
C ARG A 239 -15.20 1.36 12.47
N ALA A 240 -16.05 2.27 12.86
CA ALA A 240 -16.20 3.54 12.18
C ALA A 240 -15.97 4.69 13.17
N VAL A 241 -15.39 5.78 12.68
CA VAL A 241 -15.19 7.01 13.44
C VAL A 241 -16.12 8.08 12.88
N TRP A 242 -16.83 8.77 13.76
CA TRP A 242 -17.76 9.84 13.36
C TRP A 242 -17.09 11.21 13.45
N ALA A 243 -16.61 11.72 12.30
CA ALA A 243 -16.06 13.06 12.15
C ALA A 243 -16.85 13.81 11.06
N THR A 244 -17.39 14.99 11.39
CA THR A 244 -18.33 15.68 10.51
C THR A 244 -17.65 16.67 9.57
N SER A 245 -18.13 16.75 8.34
CA SER A 245 -17.85 17.83 7.39
C SER A 245 -18.81 19.01 7.60
N LYS A 246 -18.40 20.21 7.18
CA LYS A 246 -19.28 21.38 7.19
C LYS A 246 -20.28 21.35 6.05
N GLU A 247 -19.88 20.83 4.89
CA GLU A 247 -20.71 20.70 3.70
C GLU A 247 -20.89 19.23 3.31
N SER A 248 -22.09 18.93 2.77
CA SER A 248 -22.40 17.62 2.22
C SER A 248 -21.82 17.44 0.82
N GLY A 249 -21.28 16.26 0.52
CA GLY A 249 -20.64 15.93 -0.75
C GLY A 249 -19.14 16.18 -0.72
N ILE A 250 -18.47 16.00 -1.87
CA ILE A 250 -17.02 16.20 -2.02
C ILE A 250 -16.73 17.13 -3.20
N SER A 251 -15.50 17.64 -3.27
CA SER A 251 -15.06 18.55 -4.31
C SER A 251 -14.93 17.89 -5.68
N GLU A 252 -15.36 18.62 -6.73
CA GLU A 252 -15.20 18.26 -8.14
C GLU A 252 -14.52 19.42 -8.89
N PRO A 253 -13.21 19.61 -8.75
CA PRO A 253 -12.51 20.80 -9.29
C PRO A 253 -12.69 20.99 -10.80
N GLY A 254 -12.70 19.91 -11.58
CA GLY A 254 -12.93 19.98 -13.04
C GLY A 254 -14.31 20.53 -13.43
N HIS A 255 -15.27 20.52 -12.51
CA HIS A 255 -16.61 21.14 -12.68
C HIS A 255 -16.77 22.45 -11.89
N GLY A 256 -15.69 22.98 -11.31
CA GLY A 256 -15.72 24.20 -10.50
C GLY A 256 -16.42 24.06 -9.15
N VAL A 257 -16.65 22.84 -8.67
CA VAL A 257 -17.30 22.54 -7.39
C VAL A 257 -16.26 22.35 -6.32
N TRP A 258 -16.31 23.18 -5.28
CA TRP A 258 -15.45 23.09 -4.10
C TRP A 258 -16.29 22.95 -2.84
N LYS A 259 -15.90 22.07 -1.93
CA LYS A 259 -16.59 21.74 -0.69
C LYS A 259 -15.65 21.86 0.51
N ASP A 260 -16.14 22.46 1.60
CA ASP A 260 -15.44 22.49 2.90
C ASP A 260 -15.77 21.20 3.66
N THR A 261 -14.96 20.19 3.43
CA THR A 261 -15.14 18.86 4.02
C THR A 261 -14.03 18.51 4.98
N ASN A 262 -14.24 17.48 5.81
CA ASN A 262 -13.35 17.12 6.91
C ASN A 262 -11.95 16.68 6.44
N LEU A 263 -11.87 15.91 5.37
CA LEU A 263 -10.61 15.35 4.86
C LEU A 263 -10.21 15.94 3.50
N SER A 264 -11.05 16.83 2.93
CA SER A 264 -10.80 17.51 1.65
C SER A 264 -10.61 16.56 0.45
N ALA A 265 -11.35 15.45 0.41
CA ALA A 265 -11.35 14.55 -0.75
C ALA A 265 -11.87 15.26 -2.00
N ARG A 266 -11.26 14.91 -3.12
CA ARG A 266 -11.67 15.49 -4.40
C ARG A 266 -11.58 14.47 -5.54
N PHE A 267 -12.45 14.64 -6.51
CA PHE A 267 -12.30 14.06 -7.84
C PHE A 267 -11.22 14.79 -8.66
N PHE A 268 -10.96 14.34 -9.86
CA PHE A 268 -9.96 14.90 -10.78
C PHE A 268 -8.52 14.85 -10.27
N THR A 269 -8.20 13.93 -9.38
CA THR A 269 -6.82 13.68 -8.97
C THR A 269 -5.99 13.32 -10.21
N PHE A 270 -4.89 14.03 -10.41
CA PHE A 270 -3.99 13.91 -11.58
C PHE A 270 -4.68 13.99 -12.95
N GLY A 271 -5.80 14.72 -13.01
CA GLY A 271 -6.58 14.91 -14.24
C GLY A 271 -7.56 13.79 -14.57
N SER A 272 -7.64 12.72 -13.79
CA SER A 272 -8.61 11.64 -13.99
C SER A 272 -9.94 11.98 -13.30
N GLU A 273 -11.02 12.11 -14.09
CA GLU A 273 -12.33 12.56 -13.60
C GLU A 273 -12.91 11.69 -12.49
N ARG A 274 -12.69 10.38 -12.53
CA ARG A 274 -13.24 9.40 -11.57
C ARG A 274 -12.30 9.07 -10.42
N TYR A 275 -11.03 9.53 -10.48
CA TYR A 275 -10.06 9.24 -9.44
C TYR A 275 -10.24 10.21 -8.28
N GLN A 276 -10.65 9.66 -7.12
CA GLN A 276 -10.82 10.39 -5.88
C GLN A 276 -9.62 10.17 -5.00
N MET A 277 -9.04 11.22 -4.42
CA MET A 277 -7.97 11.07 -3.43
C MET A 277 -7.99 12.21 -2.41
N ILE A 278 -7.24 12.02 -1.33
CA ILE A 278 -6.98 12.95 -0.24
C ILE A 278 -5.47 13.16 -0.17
N GLU A 279 -5.03 14.42 -0.27
CA GLU A 279 -3.59 14.72 -0.24
C GLU A 279 -3.03 14.82 1.18
N ASP A 280 -3.84 15.22 2.15
CA ASP A 280 -3.44 15.37 3.56
C ASP A 280 -3.68 14.06 4.34
N PHE A 281 -2.71 13.17 4.29
CA PHE A 281 -2.79 11.91 5.03
C PHE A 281 -2.63 12.08 6.55
N GLN A 282 -2.01 13.15 7.01
CA GLN A 282 -1.95 13.46 8.45
C GLN A 282 -3.35 13.75 9.00
N ALA A 283 -4.19 14.48 8.26
CA ALA A 283 -5.60 14.72 8.62
C ALA A 283 -6.41 13.41 8.65
N VAL A 284 -6.19 12.51 7.69
CA VAL A 284 -6.83 11.18 7.69
C VAL A 284 -6.45 10.39 8.95
N ARG A 285 -5.18 10.35 9.31
CA ARG A 285 -4.71 9.66 10.51
C ARG A 285 -5.19 10.33 11.81
N ASP A 286 -5.35 11.65 11.84
CA ASP A 286 -5.90 12.35 13.01
C ASP A 286 -7.31 11.87 13.35
N VAL A 287 -8.14 11.66 12.34
CA VAL A 287 -9.48 11.09 12.53
C VAL A 287 -9.41 9.61 12.89
N ALA A 288 -8.60 8.82 12.16
CA ALA A 288 -8.47 7.38 12.36
C ALA A 288 -7.99 7.02 13.78
N ALA A 289 -7.13 7.84 14.38
CA ALA A 289 -6.57 7.62 15.72
C ALA A 289 -7.60 7.49 16.85
N SER A 290 -8.88 7.86 16.60
CA SER A 290 -9.96 7.68 17.59
C SER A 290 -10.39 6.22 17.79
N ALA A 291 -9.97 5.30 16.93
CA ALA A 291 -10.20 3.86 17.04
C ALA A 291 -8.87 3.08 16.85
N PRO A 292 -8.73 1.87 17.38
CA PRO A 292 -7.66 0.97 16.97
C PRO A 292 -7.77 0.65 15.48
N TYR A 293 -6.65 0.73 14.73
CA TYR A 293 -6.66 0.46 13.29
C TYR A 293 -5.30 0.01 12.75
N GLU A 294 -5.33 -0.80 11.72
CA GLU A 294 -4.21 -1.14 10.84
C GLU A 294 -4.51 -0.67 9.41
N SER A 295 -5.77 -0.75 8.98
CA SER A 295 -6.22 -0.36 7.65
C SER A 295 -7.30 0.72 7.71
N ILE A 296 -7.25 1.66 6.75
CA ILE A 296 -8.17 2.80 6.67
C ILE A 296 -8.96 2.69 5.37
N PHE A 297 -10.29 2.83 5.47
CA PHE A 297 -11.14 3.03 4.29
C PHE A 297 -12.08 4.22 4.48
N ILE A 298 -12.18 5.08 3.47
CA ILE A 298 -12.90 6.34 3.55
C ILE A 298 -14.14 6.29 2.66
N LEU A 299 -15.30 6.56 3.25
CA LEU A 299 -16.57 6.58 2.57
C LEU A 299 -16.92 8.01 2.18
N THR A 300 -16.95 8.31 0.88
CA THR A 300 -17.22 9.64 0.37
C THR A 300 -18.71 9.82 0.08
N ASN A 301 -19.31 10.90 0.58
CA ASN A 301 -20.73 11.19 0.46
C ASN A 301 -21.10 11.71 -0.95
N THR A 302 -21.06 10.84 -1.94
CA THR A 302 -21.41 11.17 -3.32
C THR A 302 -22.04 9.99 -4.02
N THR A 303 -22.84 10.24 -5.07
CA THR A 303 -23.41 9.24 -5.98
C THR A 303 -22.58 9.06 -7.24
N LYS A 304 -21.62 9.95 -7.51
CA LYS A 304 -20.74 9.86 -8.67
C LYS A 304 -19.83 8.64 -8.54
N TYR A 305 -19.68 7.89 -9.62
CA TYR A 305 -18.77 6.75 -9.67
C TYR A 305 -17.31 7.18 -9.48
N GLY A 306 -16.60 6.53 -8.57
CA GLY A 306 -15.17 6.74 -8.36
C GLY A 306 -14.67 6.09 -7.07
N GLY A 307 -13.37 5.97 -7.00
CA GLY A 307 -12.64 5.40 -5.88
C GLY A 307 -11.15 5.58 -6.08
N GLY A 308 -10.38 4.99 -5.20
CA GLY A 308 -8.93 4.89 -5.23
C GLY A 308 -8.41 4.08 -4.05
N GLY A 309 -7.32 3.37 -4.22
CA GLY A 309 -6.70 2.58 -3.15
C GLY A 309 -5.19 2.57 -3.28
N ILE A 310 -4.48 2.91 -2.21
CA ILE A 310 -3.02 2.93 -2.14
C ILE A 310 -2.56 1.98 -1.04
N TYR A 311 -1.65 1.10 -1.37
CA TYR A 311 -1.18 0.03 -0.49
C TYR A 311 -0.68 0.55 0.85
N ASN A 312 -1.27 0.00 1.94
CA ASN A 312 -0.98 0.32 3.34
C ASN A 312 -0.96 1.83 3.63
N PHE A 313 -1.85 2.56 2.92
CA PHE A 313 -2.04 3.99 3.05
C PHE A 313 -3.52 4.27 3.37
N TYR A 314 -4.40 4.24 2.38
CA TYR A 314 -5.85 4.18 2.55
C TYR A 314 -6.53 3.72 1.26
N GLY A 315 -7.77 3.22 1.40
CA GLY A 315 -8.72 3.09 0.31
C GLY A 315 -9.86 4.07 0.48
N LEU A 316 -10.51 4.45 -0.61
CA LEU A 316 -11.72 5.28 -0.54
C LEU A 316 -12.67 5.00 -1.70
N GLY A 317 -13.95 5.34 -1.51
CA GLY A 317 -14.96 5.14 -2.55
C GLY A 317 -16.29 5.82 -2.26
N SER A 318 -17.07 5.99 -3.33
CA SER A 318 -18.36 6.70 -3.30
C SER A 318 -19.45 5.90 -2.61
N ALA A 319 -20.06 6.42 -1.54
CA ALA A 319 -21.05 5.71 -0.72
C ALA A 319 -22.44 5.56 -1.37
N GLY A 320 -22.77 6.40 -2.34
CA GLY A 320 -24.10 6.46 -2.95
C GLY A 320 -24.20 5.91 -4.37
N ASN A 321 -23.13 5.36 -4.95
CA ASN A 321 -23.17 4.82 -6.31
C ASN A 321 -23.78 3.41 -6.33
N ILE A 322 -24.41 3.02 -7.43
CA ILE A 322 -25.04 1.69 -7.59
C ILE A 322 -24.02 0.54 -7.55
N ARG A 323 -22.78 0.80 -7.96
CA ARG A 323 -21.67 -0.19 -7.97
C ARG A 323 -20.76 -0.07 -6.75
N THR A 324 -21.18 0.67 -5.72
CA THR A 324 -20.39 0.95 -4.51
C THR A 324 -19.73 -0.28 -3.92
N GLY A 325 -20.48 -1.39 -3.74
CA GLY A 325 -19.94 -2.59 -3.10
C GLY A 325 -18.78 -3.24 -3.86
N GLU A 326 -18.89 -3.33 -5.19
CA GLU A 326 -17.84 -3.89 -6.04
C GLU A 326 -16.58 -2.99 -6.03
N VAL A 327 -16.78 -1.66 -6.13
CA VAL A 327 -15.69 -0.68 -6.11
C VAL A 327 -14.97 -0.72 -4.75
N TYR A 328 -15.72 -0.79 -3.64
CA TYR A 328 -15.12 -0.87 -2.31
C TYR A 328 -14.17 -2.05 -2.15
N VAL A 329 -14.59 -3.23 -2.61
CA VAL A 329 -13.79 -4.45 -2.49
C VAL A 329 -12.58 -4.41 -3.42
N HIS A 330 -12.71 -3.81 -4.60
CA HIS A 330 -11.60 -3.58 -5.54
C HIS A 330 -10.54 -2.64 -4.91
N GLU A 331 -10.96 -1.45 -4.46
CA GLU A 331 -10.06 -0.46 -3.86
C GLU A 331 -9.45 -0.96 -2.54
N PHE A 332 -10.18 -1.82 -1.82
CA PHE A 332 -9.64 -2.48 -0.64
C PHE A 332 -8.58 -3.53 -1.02
N GLY A 333 -8.71 -4.20 -2.17
CA GLY A 333 -7.67 -5.08 -2.71
C GLY A 333 -6.36 -4.33 -2.96
N HIS A 334 -6.42 -3.10 -3.47
CA HIS A 334 -5.24 -2.23 -3.58
C HIS A 334 -4.71 -1.82 -2.21
N SER A 335 -5.56 -1.24 -1.37
CA SER A 335 -5.12 -0.59 -0.13
C SER A 335 -4.66 -1.58 0.95
N LEU A 336 -5.25 -2.76 1.05
CA LEU A 336 -4.84 -3.79 2.02
C LEU A 336 -3.63 -4.57 1.54
N MET A 337 -3.65 -5.02 0.28
CA MET A 337 -2.73 -6.04 -0.23
C MET A 337 -1.76 -5.54 -1.30
N GLY A 338 -1.98 -4.33 -1.83
CA GLY A 338 -1.22 -3.87 -2.98
C GLY A 338 -1.43 -4.76 -4.21
N LEU A 339 -2.62 -5.30 -4.41
CA LEU A 339 -2.93 -5.98 -5.66
C LEU A 339 -2.91 -4.98 -6.81
N GLY A 340 -2.25 -5.32 -7.91
CA GLY A 340 -2.24 -4.49 -9.10
C GLY A 340 -3.51 -4.64 -9.92
N ASP A 341 -3.85 -3.61 -10.70
CA ASP A 341 -4.91 -3.69 -11.69
C ASP A 341 -4.56 -4.70 -12.78
N GLU A 342 -5.48 -5.62 -13.06
CA GLU A 342 -5.31 -6.65 -14.07
C GLU A 342 -5.94 -6.26 -15.42
N TYR A 343 -6.49 -5.05 -15.55
CA TYR A 343 -7.04 -4.57 -16.80
C TYR A 343 -6.01 -3.82 -17.65
N VAL A 344 -6.36 -3.68 -18.93
CA VAL A 344 -5.59 -2.95 -19.93
C VAL A 344 -6.32 -1.65 -20.25
N GLU A 345 -5.61 -0.55 -20.34
CA GLU A 345 -6.16 0.74 -20.75
C GLU A 345 -5.44 1.21 -22.02
N VAL A 346 -6.15 1.09 -23.16
CA VAL A 346 -5.59 1.43 -24.49
C VAL A 346 -5.25 2.92 -24.56
N GLY A 347 -4.01 3.22 -24.94
CA GLY A 347 -3.52 4.60 -25.05
C GLY A 347 -3.00 5.19 -23.73
N ASN A 348 -2.98 4.43 -22.65
CA ASN A 348 -2.34 4.86 -21.41
C ASN A 348 -0.81 4.83 -21.54
N THR A 349 -0.15 5.93 -21.20
CA THR A 349 1.31 6.11 -21.27
C THR A 349 2.03 5.70 -19.98
N VAL A 350 1.37 4.96 -19.07
CA VAL A 350 1.88 4.62 -17.73
C VAL A 350 2.94 3.51 -17.75
N SER A 351 3.71 3.36 -18.82
CA SER A 351 4.84 2.43 -18.94
C SER A 351 5.92 2.63 -17.86
N SER A 352 5.89 3.75 -17.15
CA SER A 352 6.84 4.04 -16.06
C SER A 352 6.58 3.24 -14.78
N PHE A 353 5.36 2.78 -14.52
CA PHE A 353 5.05 1.94 -13.34
C PHE A 353 5.69 0.54 -13.48
N TYR A 354 5.63 -0.02 -14.66
CA TYR A 354 6.09 -1.39 -14.95
C TYR A 354 7.19 -1.37 -16.03
N PRO A 355 8.42 -0.98 -15.67
CA PRO A 355 9.53 -0.93 -16.63
C PRO A 355 9.83 -2.33 -17.16
N ALA A 356 10.08 -2.44 -18.47
CA ALA A 356 10.42 -3.69 -19.12
C ALA A 356 11.61 -4.41 -18.44
N GLY A 357 11.49 -5.71 -18.25
CA GLY A 357 12.54 -6.53 -17.62
C GLY A 357 12.70 -6.33 -16.11
N LYS A 358 11.73 -5.71 -15.45
CA LYS A 358 11.65 -5.61 -13.99
C LYS A 358 10.38 -6.30 -13.50
N GLU A 359 10.53 -7.12 -12.46
CA GLU A 359 9.37 -7.77 -11.85
C GLU A 359 8.55 -6.77 -11.04
N PRO A 360 7.23 -6.68 -11.25
CA PRO A 360 6.33 -5.95 -10.37
C PRO A 360 6.39 -6.48 -8.94
N TRP A 361 6.23 -5.60 -7.96
CA TRP A 361 6.15 -6.06 -6.56
C TRP A 361 4.75 -6.63 -6.24
N GLU A 362 3.72 -6.29 -6.98
CA GLU A 362 2.35 -6.77 -6.81
C GLU A 362 2.26 -8.29 -7.00
N ALA A 363 1.54 -8.96 -6.10
CA ALA A 363 1.48 -10.43 -6.08
C ALA A 363 0.82 -11.04 -7.31
N ASN A 364 -0.10 -10.31 -7.95
CA ASN A 364 -0.95 -10.75 -9.06
C ASN A 364 -0.48 -10.28 -10.45
N LEU A 365 0.68 -9.65 -10.55
CA LEU A 365 1.28 -9.24 -11.82
C LEU A 365 2.70 -9.83 -11.98
N THR A 366 3.12 -10.16 -13.20
CA THR A 366 4.47 -10.65 -13.48
C THR A 366 4.96 -10.22 -14.86
N THR A 367 6.28 -10.05 -14.99
CA THR A 367 7.01 -9.93 -16.26
C THR A 367 7.87 -11.17 -16.54
N PHE A 368 7.67 -12.24 -15.78
CA PHE A 368 8.45 -13.48 -15.79
C PHE A 368 9.88 -13.38 -15.26
N VAL A 369 10.34 -12.22 -14.79
CA VAL A 369 11.72 -12.05 -14.29
C VAL A 369 11.93 -12.84 -12.98
N ASN A 370 10.95 -12.87 -12.09
CA ASN A 370 10.97 -13.61 -10.83
C ASN A 370 9.69 -14.44 -10.64
N PHE A 371 9.15 -15.00 -11.71
CA PHE A 371 7.84 -15.67 -11.69
C PHE A 371 7.78 -16.87 -10.74
N ASP A 372 8.89 -17.56 -10.51
CA ASP A 372 8.97 -18.67 -9.54
C ASP A 372 8.61 -18.26 -8.09
N LYS A 373 8.73 -16.97 -7.76
CA LYS A 373 8.36 -16.40 -6.45
C LYS A 373 6.90 -15.96 -6.34
N LYS A 374 6.13 -16.09 -7.42
CA LYS A 374 4.71 -15.68 -7.49
C LYS A 374 3.81 -16.91 -7.60
N TRP A 375 2.96 -16.96 -8.57
CA TRP A 375 1.95 -18.03 -8.70
C TRP A 375 2.31 -19.14 -9.71
N LYS A 376 3.53 -19.20 -10.19
CA LYS A 376 3.95 -20.23 -11.16
C LYS A 376 3.65 -21.66 -10.68
N ASN A 377 3.82 -21.91 -9.39
CA ASN A 377 3.53 -23.19 -8.76
C ASN A 377 2.03 -23.52 -8.62
N MET A 378 1.14 -22.59 -8.97
CA MET A 378 -0.31 -22.83 -9.02
C MET A 378 -0.78 -23.16 -10.44
N ILE A 379 0.08 -23.06 -11.44
CA ILE A 379 -0.24 -23.38 -12.84
C ILE A 379 -0.04 -24.88 -13.05
N ALA A 380 -0.99 -25.54 -13.70
CA ALA A 380 -0.87 -26.96 -14.04
C ALA A 380 0.25 -27.19 -15.04
N ASP A 381 0.97 -28.34 -14.93
CA ASP A 381 2.17 -28.64 -15.72
C ASP A 381 1.93 -28.65 -17.24
N ASP A 382 0.68 -28.91 -17.67
CA ASP A 382 0.29 -28.96 -19.07
C ASP A 382 -0.22 -27.60 -19.61
N THR A 383 -0.26 -26.58 -18.78
CA THR A 383 -0.67 -25.23 -19.16
C THR A 383 0.48 -24.45 -19.79
N ALA A 384 0.27 -23.95 -21.01
CA ALA A 384 1.26 -23.13 -21.70
C ALA A 384 1.54 -21.81 -20.97
N ILE A 385 2.81 -21.38 -20.93
CA ILE A 385 3.26 -20.09 -20.40
C ILE A 385 4.06 -19.36 -21.51
N PRO A 386 3.61 -18.18 -22.00
CA PRO A 386 2.35 -17.50 -21.70
C PRO A 386 1.12 -18.34 -22.07
N THR A 387 0.03 -18.11 -21.32
CA THR A 387 -1.24 -18.83 -21.57
C THR A 387 -2.04 -18.11 -22.66
N PRO A 388 -2.49 -18.81 -23.71
CA PRO A 388 -3.30 -18.20 -24.74
C PRO A 388 -4.60 -17.62 -24.19
N PHE A 389 -4.96 -16.41 -24.63
CA PHE A 389 -6.19 -15.75 -24.28
C PHE A 389 -7.19 -15.82 -25.44
N ASP A 390 -8.44 -16.20 -25.15
CA ASP A 390 -9.57 -16.11 -26.07
C ASP A 390 -10.65 -15.23 -25.43
N SER A 391 -11.23 -14.33 -26.20
CA SER A 391 -12.28 -13.41 -25.74
C SER A 391 -13.53 -14.12 -25.18
N ILE A 392 -13.78 -15.38 -25.58
CA ILE A 392 -14.85 -16.21 -25.01
C ILE A 392 -14.68 -16.41 -23.51
N MET A 393 -13.43 -16.39 -23.01
CA MET A 393 -13.11 -16.53 -21.59
C MET A 393 -13.69 -15.39 -20.73
N LEU A 394 -14.03 -14.24 -21.33
CA LEU A 394 -14.67 -13.13 -20.62
C LEU A 394 -16.15 -13.40 -20.30
N SER A 395 -16.77 -14.34 -20.99
CA SER A 395 -18.15 -14.81 -20.75
C SER A 395 -18.22 -16.20 -20.14
N THR A 396 -17.09 -16.89 -20.01
CA THR A 396 -16.99 -18.20 -19.32
C THR A 396 -17.23 -18.01 -17.81
N PRO A 397 -17.96 -18.89 -17.12
CA PRO A 397 -18.05 -18.87 -15.68
C PRO A 397 -16.65 -18.84 -15.02
N GLN A 398 -16.45 -17.98 -14.03
CA GLN A 398 -15.12 -17.75 -13.47
C GLN A 398 -14.50 -19.02 -12.86
N GLU A 399 -15.32 -19.90 -12.30
CA GLU A 399 -14.93 -21.19 -11.72
C GLU A 399 -14.40 -22.21 -12.75
N GLU A 400 -14.69 -22.01 -14.05
CA GLU A 400 -14.21 -22.85 -15.14
C GLU A 400 -12.87 -22.34 -15.72
N LEU A 401 -12.42 -21.13 -15.30
CA LEU A 401 -11.20 -20.54 -15.81
C LEU A 401 -9.97 -21.15 -15.11
N ILE A 402 -8.97 -21.50 -15.90
CA ILE A 402 -7.72 -22.03 -15.38
C ILE A 402 -6.78 -20.92 -14.93
N ILE A 403 -5.94 -21.21 -13.93
CA ILE A 403 -4.83 -20.35 -13.55
C ILE A 403 -3.75 -20.50 -14.63
N GLY A 404 -3.28 -19.36 -15.15
CA GLY A 404 -2.26 -19.30 -16.19
C GLY A 404 -1.39 -18.05 -16.02
N ALA A 405 -0.84 -17.58 -17.14
CA ALA A 405 -0.15 -16.30 -17.25
C ALA A 405 -0.63 -15.62 -18.55
N TYR A 406 -1.70 -14.85 -18.43
CA TYR A 406 -2.39 -14.20 -19.55
C TYR A 406 -1.80 -12.83 -19.81
N GLU A 407 -1.39 -12.55 -21.05
CA GLU A 407 -0.80 -11.26 -21.40
C GLU A 407 -1.81 -10.11 -21.25
N GLY A 408 -1.32 -8.98 -20.75
CA GLY A 408 -2.08 -7.77 -20.45
C GLY A 408 -2.41 -7.65 -18.96
N GLY A 409 -2.23 -6.46 -18.41
CA GLY A 409 -2.44 -6.08 -17.00
C GLY A 409 -1.62 -4.86 -16.66
N GLY A 410 -1.80 -4.28 -15.46
CA GLY A 410 -1.08 -3.07 -15.08
C GLY A 410 -1.25 -1.94 -16.10
N TYR A 411 -2.43 -1.84 -16.69
CA TYR A 411 -2.79 -0.90 -17.78
C TYR A 411 -2.10 -1.18 -19.13
N LEU A 412 -1.13 -2.11 -19.21
CA LEU A 412 -0.34 -2.40 -20.40
C LEU A 412 -0.89 -3.60 -21.17
N GLU A 413 -0.90 -3.51 -22.52
CA GLU A 413 -1.34 -4.60 -23.40
C GLU A 413 -0.33 -5.74 -23.46
N LYS A 414 0.97 -5.46 -23.32
CA LYS A 414 2.07 -6.41 -23.56
C LYS A 414 3.16 -6.34 -22.52
N GLY A 415 3.83 -7.48 -22.33
CA GLY A 415 5.02 -7.59 -21.49
C GLY A 415 4.74 -7.72 -19.99
N ILE A 416 3.47 -7.68 -19.61
CA ILE A 416 3.01 -7.96 -18.25
C ILE A 416 1.88 -8.99 -18.32
N TYR A 417 1.76 -9.82 -17.28
CA TYR A 417 0.87 -10.97 -17.28
C TYR A 417 0.08 -11.02 -15.97
N ARG A 418 -1.18 -11.49 -16.04
CA ARG A 418 -2.12 -11.67 -14.95
C ARG A 418 -2.52 -13.14 -14.81
N PRO A 419 -3.04 -13.58 -13.63
CA PRO A 419 -3.29 -15.01 -13.36
C PRO A 419 -4.46 -15.61 -14.14
N THR A 420 -5.52 -14.83 -14.33
CA THR A 420 -6.78 -15.28 -14.95
C THR A 420 -7.37 -14.20 -15.85
N PRO A 421 -8.23 -14.57 -16.81
CA PRO A 421 -8.96 -13.60 -17.65
C PRO A 421 -9.92 -12.70 -16.87
N GLN A 422 -10.47 -13.18 -15.75
CA GLN A 422 -11.45 -12.47 -14.92
C GLN A 422 -10.99 -12.45 -13.46
N CYS A 423 -11.11 -11.29 -12.81
CA CYS A 423 -10.75 -11.09 -11.40
C CYS A 423 -11.49 -9.85 -10.85
N MET A 424 -11.57 -9.71 -9.53
CA MET A 424 -11.97 -8.46 -8.87
C MET A 424 -11.09 -7.30 -9.35
N MET A 425 -9.79 -7.53 -9.53
CA MET A 425 -8.82 -6.53 -9.98
C MET A 425 -8.85 -6.24 -11.49
N ASN A 426 -9.81 -6.81 -12.23
CA ASN A 426 -10.02 -6.58 -13.65
C ASN A 426 -11.46 -6.14 -13.96
N GLN A 427 -12.45 -6.99 -13.68
CA GLN A 427 -13.84 -6.80 -14.09
C GLN A 427 -14.84 -6.72 -12.94
N LEU A 428 -14.35 -6.47 -11.72
CA LEU A 428 -15.17 -6.43 -10.49
C LEU A 428 -15.99 -7.73 -10.31
N ARG A 429 -15.33 -8.87 -10.50
CA ARG A 429 -15.87 -10.22 -10.24
C ARG A 429 -15.38 -10.73 -8.89
N ASN A 430 -15.35 -12.04 -8.65
CA ASN A 430 -14.67 -12.59 -7.49
C ASN A 430 -13.15 -12.44 -7.63
N PHE A 431 -12.42 -12.37 -6.52
CA PHE A 431 -10.96 -12.47 -6.58
C PHE A 431 -10.55 -13.80 -7.21
N CYS A 432 -9.59 -13.79 -8.11
CA CYS A 432 -9.01 -15.01 -8.66
C CYS A 432 -8.24 -15.79 -7.57
N PRO A 433 -7.95 -17.09 -7.77
CA PRO A 433 -7.29 -17.90 -6.74
C PRO A 433 -5.93 -17.34 -6.29
N VAL A 434 -5.19 -16.68 -7.17
CA VAL A 434 -3.90 -16.04 -6.84
C VAL A 434 -4.09 -14.85 -5.92
N CYS A 435 -5.06 -13.97 -6.22
CA CYS A 435 -5.39 -12.84 -5.35
C CYS A 435 -5.93 -13.31 -3.99
N GLN A 436 -6.79 -14.34 -3.97
CA GLN A 436 -7.28 -14.94 -2.72
C GLN A 436 -6.14 -15.48 -1.86
N LYS A 437 -5.19 -16.21 -2.47
CA LYS A 437 -4.01 -16.74 -1.78
C LYS A 437 -3.18 -15.61 -1.16
N ALA A 438 -2.91 -14.56 -1.91
CA ALA A 438 -2.13 -13.42 -1.41
C ALA A 438 -2.83 -12.73 -0.23
N ILE A 439 -4.15 -12.53 -0.28
CA ILE A 439 -4.95 -11.97 0.82
C ILE A 439 -4.87 -12.88 2.07
N VAL A 440 -5.03 -14.20 1.91
CA VAL A 440 -4.95 -15.15 3.03
C VAL A 440 -3.56 -15.16 3.67
N GLU A 441 -2.50 -15.21 2.88
CA GLU A 441 -1.11 -15.15 3.38
C GLU A 441 -0.83 -13.88 4.19
N TYR A 442 -1.38 -12.76 3.75
CA TYR A 442 -1.26 -11.50 4.49
C TYR A 442 -2.07 -11.51 5.79
N LEU A 443 -3.32 -11.99 5.75
CA LEU A 443 -4.13 -12.17 6.96
C LEU A 443 -3.46 -13.13 7.96
N ASP A 444 -2.87 -14.23 7.48
CA ASP A 444 -2.12 -15.18 8.30
C ASP A 444 -0.86 -14.56 8.93
N TYR A 445 -0.29 -13.55 8.28
CA TYR A 445 0.84 -12.80 8.85
C TYR A 445 0.37 -11.80 9.92
N ILE A 446 -0.59 -10.93 9.62
CA ILE A 446 -0.97 -9.83 10.53
C ILE A 446 -1.77 -10.31 11.74
N CYS A 447 -2.51 -11.42 11.64
CA CYS A 447 -3.31 -11.99 12.73
C CYS A 447 -2.55 -13.00 13.62
N LYS A 448 -1.20 -13.02 13.60
CA LYS A 448 -0.37 -13.95 14.41
C LYS A 448 -0.57 -13.76 15.92
#